data_897e96c5a51a391541b5e0cdf325916d
#
_entry.id   897e96c5a51a391541b5e0cdf325916d
#
_cell.length_a   1.000
_cell.length_b   1.000
_cell.length_c   1.000
_cell.angle_alpha   90.00
_cell.angle_beta   90.00
_cell.angle_gamma   90.00
#
_symmetry.space_group_name_H-M   'P 1'
#
loop_
_entity.id
_entity.type
_entity.pdbx_description
1 polymer ?
#
loop_
_entity_poly.entity_id
_entity_poly.type
_entity_poly.pdbx_seq_one_letter_code
_entity_poly.pdbx_strand_id
1 'polypeptide(L)'
;MLYDLDSKQVVFEKNSHQHQIPASTVKLLTLYGALQILQDSTQTLRYLAAGDTLKIWGSGDPSWKYKNFYQPDFQKIIGNYAVIQYSDANQISPSFGYGWQWDDYFFAYAAERSSLPIYGNLVQMEKVGDSLSLSPKTFQQGLLYSNQNLKELERDYHSNTFYFNPVTFLGRDKHLPFLVESPLVAELASQETGKPWIYKSDSLPAAHQQWRGAPLAP
;
A
#
# COMPACT_ATOMS: atom_id res chain seq x y z
N MET A 1 -0.48 -31.48 -11.51
CA MET A 1 -1.11 -32.55 -10.72
C MET A 1 -2.41 -32.02 -10.14
N LEU A 2 -3.49 -32.75 -10.28
CA LEU A 2 -4.78 -32.52 -9.60
C LEU A 2 -4.94 -33.64 -8.55
N TYR A 3 -5.03 -33.22 -7.30
CA TYR A 3 -5.13 -34.11 -6.16
C TYR A 3 -6.48 -33.90 -5.47
N ASP A 4 -7.22 -34.98 -5.27
CA ASP A 4 -8.48 -34.96 -4.53
C ASP A 4 -8.18 -35.10 -3.02
N LEU A 5 -8.59 -34.09 -2.25
CA LEU A 5 -8.34 -34.06 -0.80
C LEU A 5 -9.19 -35.05 -0.02
N ASP A 6 -10.39 -35.40 -0.51
CA ASP A 6 -11.31 -36.31 0.17
C ASP A 6 -10.88 -37.76 -0.03
N SER A 7 -10.70 -38.18 -1.28
CA SER A 7 -10.24 -39.52 -1.62
C SER A 7 -8.73 -39.73 -1.41
N LYS A 8 -7.97 -38.66 -1.21
CA LYS A 8 -6.51 -38.68 -1.12
C LYS A 8 -5.80 -39.30 -2.32
N GLN A 9 -6.38 -39.15 -3.51
CA GLN A 9 -5.85 -39.69 -4.74
C GLN A 9 -5.50 -38.65 -5.78
N VAL A 10 -4.52 -38.97 -6.61
CA VAL A 10 -4.19 -38.15 -7.78
C VAL A 10 -5.22 -38.46 -8.89
N VAL A 11 -6.03 -37.46 -9.22
CA VAL A 11 -7.06 -37.55 -10.26
C VAL A 11 -6.47 -37.36 -11.66
N PHE A 12 -5.48 -36.46 -11.76
CA PHE A 12 -4.80 -36.17 -13.01
C PHE A 12 -3.39 -35.66 -12.75
N GLU A 13 -2.44 -36.14 -13.56
CA GLU A 13 -1.10 -35.53 -13.55
C GLU A 13 -0.53 -35.44 -14.98
N LYS A 14 0.27 -34.37 -15.17
CA LYS A 14 1.05 -34.16 -16.37
C LYS A 14 2.35 -33.45 -15.95
N ASN A 15 3.48 -34.10 -16.24
CA ASN A 15 4.81 -33.57 -15.95
C ASN A 15 5.00 -33.19 -14.46
N SER A 16 4.35 -33.85 -13.53
CA SER A 16 4.31 -33.53 -12.10
C SER A 16 5.67 -33.64 -11.42
N HIS A 17 6.61 -34.38 -12.00
CA HIS A 17 7.98 -34.55 -11.52
C HIS A 17 8.99 -33.56 -12.13
N GLN A 18 8.54 -32.68 -13.02
CA GLN A 18 9.39 -31.67 -13.60
C GLN A 18 9.36 -30.39 -12.77
N HIS A 19 10.55 -29.80 -12.54
CA HIS A 19 10.62 -28.48 -11.91
C HIS A 19 9.97 -27.43 -12.81
N GLN A 20 9.08 -26.65 -12.22
CA GLN A 20 8.38 -25.55 -12.89
C GLN A 20 8.65 -24.25 -12.14
N ILE A 21 8.62 -23.13 -12.85
CA ILE A 21 8.66 -21.81 -12.22
C ILE A 21 7.33 -21.59 -11.52
N PRO A 22 7.32 -21.43 -10.19
CA PRO A 22 6.06 -21.36 -9.42
C PRO A 22 5.26 -20.08 -9.67
N ALA A 23 5.88 -19.03 -10.17
CA ALA A 23 5.25 -17.72 -10.39
C ALA A 23 4.40 -17.29 -9.17
N SER A 24 3.17 -16.83 -9.37
CA SER A 24 2.28 -16.36 -8.28
C SER A 24 1.79 -17.46 -7.33
N THR A 25 2.02 -18.73 -7.61
CA THR A 25 1.67 -19.81 -6.65
C THR A 25 2.51 -19.76 -5.38
N VAL A 26 3.68 -19.11 -5.41
CA VAL A 26 4.48 -18.82 -4.20
C VAL A 26 3.68 -18.01 -3.15
N LYS A 27 2.70 -17.20 -3.57
CA LYS A 27 1.83 -16.45 -2.65
C LYS A 27 1.05 -17.36 -1.69
N LEU A 28 0.75 -18.59 -2.08
CA LEU A 28 0.10 -19.57 -1.19
C LEU A 28 1.00 -19.97 -0.03
N LEU A 29 2.30 -20.16 -0.29
CA LEU A 29 3.27 -20.45 0.77
C LEU A 29 3.48 -19.24 1.68
N THR A 30 3.54 -18.05 1.09
CA THR A 30 3.64 -16.79 1.86
C THR A 30 2.41 -16.61 2.77
N LEU A 31 1.20 -16.83 2.24
CA LEU A 31 -0.03 -16.77 3.01
C LEU A 31 -0.04 -17.79 4.15
N TYR A 32 0.34 -19.04 3.85
CA TYR A 32 0.41 -20.08 4.88
C TYR A 32 1.39 -19.69 6.00
N GLY A 33 2.60 -19.25 5.65
CA GLY A 33 3.58 -18.79 6.65
C GLY A 33 3.08 -17.59 7.44
N ALA A 34 2.42 -16.63 6.79
CA ALA A 34 1.85 -15.46 7.46
C ALA A 34 0.77 -15.87 8.48
N LEU A 35 -0.15 -16.77 8.11
CA LEU A 35 -1.21 -17.26 9.02
C LEU A 35 -0.62 -18.00 10.24
N GLN A 36 0.48 -18.74 10.07
CA GLN A 36 1.14 -19.42 11.20
C GLN A 36 1.78 -18.43 12.20
N ILE A 37 2.28 -17.27 11.71
CA ILE A 37 3.02 -16.30 12.52
C ILE A 37 2.10 -15.21 13.06
N LEU A 38 1.24 -14.67 12.21
CA LEU A 38 0.39 -13.51 12.50
C LEU A 38 -0.96 -13.89 13.09
N GLN A 39 -1.34 -15.16 12.96
CA GLN A 39 -2.68 -15.66 13.32
C GLN A 39 -3.76 -15.02 12.42
N ASP A 40 -4.77 -14.38 13.03
CA ASP A 40 -5.94 -13.85 12.34
C ASP A 40 -5.88 -12.35 12.01
N SER A 41 -4.84 -11.65 12.48
CA SER A 41 -4.77 -10.20 12.31
C SER A 41 -3.35 -9.67 12.09
N THR A 42 -3.23 -8.61 11.30
CA THR A 42 -1.98 -7.90 11.13
C THR A 42 -1.74 -6.88 12.24
N GLN A 43 -0.48 -6.65 12.58
CA GLN A 43 -0.08 -5.51 13.37
C GLN A 43 -0.05 -4.28 12.45
N THR A 44 -0.92 -3.30 12.69
CA THR A 44 -1.01 -2.09 11.86
C THR A 44 -0.06 -0.99 12.33
N LEU A 45 0.01 -0.76 13.63
CA LEU A 45 0.82 0.31 14.23
C LEU A 45 1.56 -0.15 15.47
N ARG A 46 2.68 0.53 15.72
CA ARG A 46 3.30 0.68 17.04
C ARG A 46 3.12 2.12 17.47
N TYR A 47 2.88 2.35 18.75
CA TYR A 47 2.60 3.71 19.21
C TYR A 47 3.05 3.96 20.65
N LEU A 48 3.22 5.24 20.97
CA LEU A 48 3.52 5.74 22.30
C LEU A 48 2.76 7.04 22.55
N ALA A 49 2.01 7.09 23.64
CA ALA A 49 1.35 8.31 24.09
C ALA A 49 2.36 9.25 24.78
N ALA A 50 2.34 10.52 24.45
CA ALA A 50 3.19 11.57 25.01
C ALA A 50 2.37 12.84 25.22
N GLY A 51 1.64 12.94 26.32
CA GLY A 51 0.68 14.02 26.56
C GLY A 51 -0.42 14.03 25.51
N ASP A 52 -0.64 15.17 24.87
CA ASP A 52 -1.64 15.35 23.81
C ASP A 52 -1.16 14.86 22.44
N THR A 53 0.06 14.31 22.36
CA THR A 53 0.64 13.78 21.14
C THR A 53 0.67 12.25 21.16
N LEU A 54 0.20 11.64 20.09
CA LEU A 54 0.41 10.21 19.83
C LEU A 54 1.56 10.05 18.83
N LYS A 55 2.64 9.40 19.26
CA LYS A 55 3.72 9.00 18.37
C LYS A 55 3.38 7.64 17.76
N ILE A 56 3.51 7.51 16.44
CA ILE A 56 3.20 6.26 15.73
C ILE A 56 4.31 5.87 14.76
N TRP A 57 4.47 4.56 14.63
CA TRP A 57 5.32 3.87 13.67
C TRP A 57 4.49 2.81 12.97
N GLY A 58 4.42 2.87 11.66
CA GLY A 58 3.70 1.87 10.88
C GLY A 58 4.41 0.52 10.87
N SER A 59 3.74 -0.52 10.47
CA SER A 59 4.27 -1.88 10.36
C SER A 59 4.21 -2.46 8.94
N GLY A 60 3.92 -1.61 7.95
CA GLY A 60 3.80 -2.03 6.56
C GLY A 60 2.43 -2.62 6.20
N ASP A 61 1.42 -2.48 7.06
CA ASP A 61 0.06 -2.92 6.77
C ASP A 61 -0.57 -2.02 5.69
N PRO A 62 -0.91 -2.55 4.49
CA PRO A 62 -1.41 -1.75 3.38
C PRO A 62 -2.93 -1.53 3.42
N SER A 63 -3.61 -1.99 4.45
CA SER A 63 -5.07 -2.00 4.49
C SER A 63 -5.70 -0.61 4.59
N TRP A 64 -4.98 0.39 5.13
CA TRP A 64 -5.54 1.71 5.35
C TRP A 64 -5.85 2.44 4.06
N LYS A 65 -7.16 2.74 3.87
CA LYS A 65 -7.70 3.40 2.67
C LYS A 65 -7.48 2.65 1.35
N TYR A 66 -7.05 1.42 1.40
CA TYR A 66 -6.98 0.59 0.20
C TYR A 66 -8.29 -0.20 0.02
N LYS A 67 -9.01 0.10 -1.04
CA LYS A 67 -10.42 -0.24 -1.29
C LYS A 67 -10.78 -1.73 -1.09
N ASN A 68 -9.85 -2.63 -1.35
CA ASN A 68 -10.10 -4.07 -1.34
C ASN A 68 -9.82 -4.74 0.01
N PHE A 69 -9.44 -3.97 1.02
CA PHE A 69 -9.13 -4.48 2.35
C PHE A 69 -10.12 -3.98 3.40
N TYR A 70 -10.22 -4.74 4.48
CA TYR A 70 -10.89 -4.26 5.68
C TYR A 70 -10.19 -3.00 6.19
N GLN A 71 -10.96 -1.95 6.44
CA GLN A 71 -10.40 -0.65 6.82
C GLN A 71 -10.14 -0.59 8.33
N PRO A 72 -8.91 -0.38 8.79
CA PRO A 72 -8.65 -0.13 10.19
C PRO A 72 -9.27 1.19 10.62
N ASP A 73 -9.97 1.18 11.75
CA ASP A 73 -10.58 2.37 12.33
C ASP A 73 -9.54 3.17 13.13
N PHE A 74 -8.77 3.99 12.45
CA PHE A 74 -7.75 4.83 13.08
C PHE A 74 -8.30 5.79 14.12
N GLN A 75 -9.57 6.20 14.03
CA GLN A 75 -10.18 7.10 15.01
C GLN A 75 -10.20 6.51 16.42
N LYS A 76 -10.29 5.19 16.54
CA LYS A 76 -10.22 4.51 17.84
C LYS A 76 -8.92 4.76 18.58
N ILE A 77 -7.83 4.93 17.88
CA ILE A 77 -6.51 5.12 18.50
C ILE A 77 -6.08 6.58 18.54
N ILE A 78 -6.38 7.37 17.50
CA ILE A 78 -5.96 8.76 17.41
C ILE A 78 -6.96 9.74 18.03
N GLY A 79 -8.20 9.31 18.29
CA GLY A 79 -9.33 10.19 18.64
C GLY A 79 -9.04 11.14 19.81
N ASN A 80 -8.33 10.69 20.81
CA ASN A 80 -8.07 11.40 22.06
C ASN A 80 -6.83 12.32 22.02
N TYR A 81 -6.10 12.38 20.89
CA TYR A 81 -4.86 13.14 20.78
C TYR A 81 -5.04 14.36 19.88
N ALA A 82 -4.41 15.47 20.26
CA ALA A 82 -4.45 16.72 19.49
C ALA A 82 -3.55 16.64 18.25
N VAL A 83 -2.40 15.98 18.37
CA VAL A 83 -1.38 15.87 17.30
C VAL A 83 -0.94 14.42 17.17
N ILE A 84 -0.74 13.99 15.93
CA ILE A 84 -0.14 12.70 15.62
C ILE A 84 1.26 12.92 15.06
N GLN A 85 2.26 12.34 15.71
CA GLN A 85 3.63 12.34 15.18
C GLN A 85 3.90 11.01 14.50
N TYR A 86 4.13 11.03 13.20
CA TYR A 86 4.50 9.85 12.41
C TYR A 86 6.00 9.75 12.24
N SER A 87 6.54 8.55 12.36
CA SER A 87 7.93 8.21 12.06
C SER A 87 8.01 6.90 11.27
N ASP A 88 8.94 6.85 10.33
CA ASP A 88 9.31 5.68 9.54
C ASP A 88 10.65 5.05 9.96
N ALA A 89 11.25 5.55 11.03
CA ALA A 89 12.58 5.12 11.50
C ALA A 89 12.67 3.64 11.90
N ASN A 90 11.53 2.94 11.98
CA ASN A 90 11.46 1.50 12.16
C ASN A 90 11.44 0.69 10.85
N GLN A 91 11.44 1.35 9.70
CA GLN A 91 11.51 0.69 8.41
C GLN A 91 12.94 0.21 8.13
N ILE A 92 13.13 -1.10 8.14
CA ILE A 92 14.44 -1.72 7.91
C ILE A 92 14.61 -2.21 6.46
N SER A 93 13.51 -2.35 5.73
CA SER A 93 13.53 -2.82 4.35
C SER A 93 13.59 -1.66 3.37
N PRO A 94 14.32 -1.79 2.26
CA PRO A 94 14.32 -0.78 1.20
C PRO A 94 12.94 -0.67 0.55
N SER A 95 12.64 0.48 -0.09
CA SER A 95 11.38 0.72 -0.79
C SER A 95 11.09 -0.30 -1.87
N PHE A 96 12.13 -0.82 -2.53
CA PHE A 96 12.02 -1.85 -3.55
C PHE A 96 12.65 -3.16 -3.11
N GLY A 97 12.07 -4.28 -3.54
CA GLY A 97 12.61 -5.61 -3.30
C GLY A 97 13.80 -5.93 -4.19
N TYR A 98 14.68 -6.80 -3.71
CA TYR A 98 15.74 -7.34 -4.55
C TYR A 98 15.15 -8.08 -5.76
N GLY A 99 15.70 -7.83 -6.95
CA GLY A 99 15.23 -8.43 -8.20
C GLY A 99 13.97 -7.81 -8.80
N TRP A 100 13.43 -6.74 -8.21
CA TRP A 100 12.37 -5.97 -8.84
C TRP A 100 12.94 -5.26 -10.07
N GLN A 101 12.20 -5.32 -11.18
CA GLN A 101 12.64 -4.71 -12.42
C GLN A 101 12.25 -3.22 -12.41
N TRP A 102 13.13 -2.39 -12.96
CA TRP A 102 12.90 -0.94 -13.01
C TRP A 102 11.71 -0.54 -13.91
N ASP A 103 11.40 -1.34 -14.92
CA ASP A 103 10.27 -1.15 -15.83
C ASP A 103 8.92 -1.59 -15.20
N ASP A 104 8.95 -2.33 -14.11
CA ASP A 104 7.76 -2.64 -13.31
C ASP A 104 7.27 -1.46 -12.44
N TYR A 105 8.07 -0.40 -12.31
CA TYR A 105 7.87 0.70 -11.38
C TYR A 105 6.52 1.42 -11.49
N PHE A 106 5.89 1.39 -12.64
CA PHE A 106 4.59 2.00 -12.88
C PHE A 106 3.41 1.03 -12.73
N PHE A 107 3.64 -0.19 -12.30
CA PHE A 107 2.58 -1.14 -12.05
C PHE A 107 2.20 -1.20 -10.57
N ALA A 108 0.90 -1.32 -10.28
CA ALA A 108 0.37 -1.33 -8.93
C ALA A 108 1.00 -2.39 -8.02
N TYR A 109 1.45 -3.52 -8.58
CA TYR A 109 2.10 -4.58 -7.82
C TYR A 109 3.54 -4.26 -7.41
N ALA A 110 4.14 -3.22 -7.99
CA ALA A 110 5.48 -2.74 -7.68
C ALA A 110 5.48 -1.41 -6.90
N ALA A 111 4.37 -1.08 -6.24
CA ALA A 111 4.32 0.08 -5.34
C ALA A 111 5.42 -0.01 -4.29
N GLU A 112 6.03 1.13 -3.97
CA GLU A 112 7.07 1.22 -2.95
C GLU A 112 6.58 0.66 -1.60
N ARG A 113 7.45 -0.08 -0.92
CA ARG A 113 7.21 -0.48 0.47
C ARG A 113 7.44 0.71 1.39
N SER A 114 6.53 0.93 2.30
CA SER A 114 6.66 1.95 3.34
C SER A 114 6.22 1.41 4.69
N SER A 115 6.59 2.08 5.77
CA SER A 115 6.17 1.67 7.11
C SER A 115 4.66 1.86 7.32
N LEU A 116 4.06 2.88 6.68
CA LEU A 116 2.63 3.17 6.75
C LEU A 116 2.07 3.39 5.34
N PRO A 117 1.77 2.30 4.60
CA PRO A 117 1.15 2.42 3.29
C PRO A 117 -0.28 2.96 3.44
N ILE A 118 -0.53 4.14 2.89
CA ILE A 118 -1.87 4.71 2.78
C ILE A 118 -2.33 4.60 1.34
N TYR A 119 -3.57 4.19 1.10
CA TYR A 119 -4.10 3.85 -0.24
C TYR A 119 -3.30 2.74 -0.96
N GLY A 120 -2.55 1.92 -0.21
CA GLY A 120 -1.62 0.95 -0.78
C GLY A 120 -0.44 1.58 -1.53
N ASN A 121 -0.10 2.85 -1.23
CA ASN A 121 0.87 3.68 -1.96
C ASN A 121 0.53 3.86 -3.46
N LEU A 122 -0.77 3.91 -3.77
CA LEU A 122 -1.31 4.00 -5.12
C LEU A 122 -2.20 5.24 -5.29
N VAL A 123 -2.11 5.86 -6.44
CA VAL A 123 -3.08 6.83 -6.93
C VAL A 123 -4.10 6.09 -7.78
N GLN A 124 -5.36 6.21 -7.41
CA GLN A 124 -6.49 5.74 -8.23
C GLN A 124 -6.96 6.86 -9.14
N MET A 125 -7.25 6.55 -10.38
CA MET A 125 -7.83 7.50 -11.32
C MET A 125 -9.25 7.11 -11.71
N GLU A 126 -10.04 8.12 -11.98
CA GLU A 126 -11.40 8.01 -12.50
C GLU A 126 -11.60 9.02 -13.62
N LYS A 127 -12.10 8.57 -14.78
CA LYS A 127 -12.45 9.46 -15.88
C LYS A 127 -13.85 10.06 -15.63
N VAL A 128 -13.93 11.39 -15.60
CA VAL A 128 -15.17 12.15 -15.40
C VAL A 128 -15.35 13.06 -16.61
N GLY A 129 -16.14 12.64 -17.60
CA GLY A 129 -16.25 13.32 -18.89
C GLY A 129 -14.92 13.34 -19.63
N ASP A 130 -14.45 14.54 -20.03
CA ASP A 130 -13.16 14.75 -20.68
C ASP A 130 -12.01 15.03 -19.68
N SER A 131 -12.32 15.00 -18.39
CA SER A 131 -11.36 15.23 -17.32
C SER A 131 -11.00 13.95 -16.58
N LEU A 132 -9.87 13.99 -15.88
CA LEU A 132 -9.42 12.91 -15.01
C LEU A 132 -9.41 13.38 -13.56
N SER A 133 -10.02 12.59 -12.70
CA SER A 133 -10.00 12.78 -11.25
C SER A 133 -9.01 11.81 -10.62
N LEU A 134 -8.09 12.30 -9.80
CA LEU A 134 -7.16 11.49 -9.03
C LEU A 134 -7.62 11.36 -7.57
N SER A 135 -7.39 10.21 -6.98
CA SER A 135 -7.60 9.93 -5.57
C SER A 135 -6.33 9.28 -4.99
N PRO A 136 -5.75 9.80 -3.90
CA PRO A 136 -6.15 11.01 -3.14
C PRO A 136 -6.12 12.30 -3.95
N LYS A 137 -6.95 13.26 -3.56
CA LYS A 137 -7.08 14.57 -4.24
C LYS A 137 -5.80 15.41 -4.22
N THR A 138 -4.93 15.19 -3.27
CA THR A 138 -3.59 15.81 -3.18
C THR A 138 -2.85 15.73 -4.52
N PHE A 139 -2.95 14.61 -5.22
CA PHE A 139 -2.25 14.39 -6.49
C PHE A 139 -2.88 15.12 -7.68
N GLN A 140 -4.08 15.67 -7.55
CA GLN A 140 -4.75 16.40 -8.62
C GLN A 140 -3.97 17.62 -9.09
N GLN A 141 -3.22 18.26 -8.19
CA GLN A 141 -2.39 19.42 -8.51
C GLN A 141 -1.18 19.04 -9.38
N GLY A 142 -0.72 17.80 -9.30
CA GLY A 142 0.37 17.27 -10.12
C GLY A 142 -0.09 16.70 -11.47
N LEU A 143 -1.37 16.79 -11.82
CA LEU A 143 -1.90 16.28 -13.09
C LEU A 143 -1.71 17.33 -14.19
N LEU A 144 -0.94 16.97 -15.21
CA LEU A 144 -0.65 17.80 -16.36
C LEU A 144 -1.21 17.18 -17.65
N TYR A 145 -1.73 18.05 -18.54
CA TYR A 145 -2.11 17.64 -19.87
C TYR A 145 -0.90 17.49 -20.78
N SER A 146 -0.87 16.40 -21.55
CA SER A 146 0.18 16.12 -22.51
C SER A 146 -0.37 16.03 -23.91
N ASN A 147 0.41 16.50 -24.89
CA ASN A 147 0.11 16.34 -26.32
C ASN A 147 0.70 15.03 -26.90
N GLN A 148 1.42 14.26 -26.10
CA GLN A 148 1.95 12.96 -26.49
C GLN A 148 0.82 11.94 -26.62
N ASN A 149 1.04 10.89 -27.42
CA ASN A 149 0.06 9.80 -27.61
C ASN A 149 0.05 8.86 -26.38
N LEU A 150 -0.37 9.39 -25.24
CA LEU A 150 -0.49 8.63 -24.00
C LEU A 150 -1.83 7.90 -23.98
N LYS A 151 -1.79 6.58 -23.97
CA LYS A 151 -3.00 5.73 -23.87
C LYS A 151 -3.46 5.51 -22.44
N GLU A 152 -2.58 5.75 -21.48
CA GLU A 152 -2.79 5.58 -20.03
C GLU A 152 -2.26 6.80 -19.29
N LEU A 153 -2.55 6.89 -17.99
CA LEU A 153 -1.90 7.82 -17.09
C LEU A 153 -0.45 7.40 -16.90
N GLU A 154 0.47 8.34 -17.04
CA GLU A 154 1.88 8.14 -16.78
C GLU A 154 2.34 9.05 -15.63
N ARG A 155 3.32 8.63 -14.87
CA ARG A 155 3.97 9.41 -13.82
C ARG A 155 5.42 9.65 -14.18
N ASP A 156 5.94 10.80 -13.81
CA ASP A 156 7.38 11.05 -13.85
C ASP A 156 8.15 10.09 -12.93
N TYR A 157 9.37 9.69 -13.31
CA TYR A 157 10.18 8.76 -12.52
C TYR A 157 10.60 9.33 -11.16
N HIS A 158 10.77 10.63 -11.06
CA HIS A 158 11.41 11.30 -9.92
C HIS A 158 10.48 12.27 -9.18
N SER A 159 9.21 12.32 -9.60
CA SER A 159 8.21 13.18 -8.97
C SER A 159 6.81 12.57 -9.00
N ASN A 160 5.92 13.11 -8.20
CA ASN A 160 4.48 12.81 -8.25
C ASN A 160 3.75 13.72 -9.27
N THR A 161 4.39 13.97 -10.42
CA THR A 161 3.79 14.63 -11.56
C THR A 161 3.20 13.59 -12.50
N PHE A 162 1.95 13.76 -12.87
CA PHE A 162 1.19 12.81 -13.70
C PHE A 162 0.86 13.43 -15.03
N TYR A 163 0.97 12.67 -16.10
CA TYR A 163 0.69 13.10 -17.47
C TYR A 163 -0.49 12.36 -18.05
N PHE A 164 -1.39 13.10 -18.68
CA PHE A 164 -2.64 12.62 -19.24
C PHE A 164 -2.92 13.27 -20.58
N ASN A 165 -3.34 12.47 -21.58
CA ASN A 165 -3.85 12.99 -22.85
C ASN A 165 -5.33 12.63 -23.00
N PRO A 166 -6.26 13.58 -22.93
CA PRO A 166 -7.71 13.31 -22.97
C PRO A 166 -8.18 12.70 -24.29
N VAL A 167 -7.43 12.93 -25.39
CA VAL A 167 -7.79 12.45 -26.73
C VAL A 167 -7.41 10.98 -26.92
N THR A 168 -6.26 10.57 -26.41
CA THR A 168 -5.71 9.22 -26.67
C THR A 168 -5.90 8.25 -25.51
N PHE A 169 -6.36 8.74 -24.35
CA PHE A 169 -6.56 7.94 -23.16
C PHE A 169 -7.70 6.91 -23.34
N LEU A 170 -7.39 5.65 -23.06
CA LEU A 170 -8.31 4.53 -23.28
C LEU A 170 -9.38 4.35 -22.19
N GLY A 171 -9.36 5.18 -21.14
CA GLY A 171 -10.38 5.17 -20.09
C GLY A 171 -10.36 3.95 -19.16
N ARG A 172 -9.26 3.22 -19.08
CA ARG A 172 -9.15 2.07 -18.18
C ARG A 172 -8.85 2.56 -16.77
N ASP A 173 -9.57 2.04 -15.79
CA ASP A 173 -9.22 2.22 -14.37
C ASP A 173 -7.83 1.66 -14.14
N LYS A 174 -6.96 2.51 -13.63
CA LYS A 174 -5.59 2.14 -13.32
C LYS A 174 -5.23 2.66 -11.93
N HIS A 175 -4.53 1.83 -11.20
CA HIS A 175 -3.83 2.24 -9.99
C HIS A 175 -2.37 2.42 -10.35
N LEU A 176 -1.82 3.60 -10.09
CA LEU A 176 -0.45 3.96 -10.39
C LEU A 176 0.29 4.24 -9.09
N PRO A 177 1.47 3.64 -8.84
CA PRO A 177 2.26 3.95 -7.66
C PRO A 177 2.63 5.43 -7.60
N PHE A 178 2.59 6.02 -6.42
CA PHE A 178 3.20 7.31 -6.17
C PHE A 178 4.55 7.15 -5.48
N LEU A 179 5.43 8.14 -5.63
CA LEU A 179 6.67 8.24 -4.86
C LEU A 179 6.33 8.49 -3.40
N VAL A 180 6.80 7.59 -2.55
CA VAL A 180 6.50 7.63 -1.13
C VAL A 180 7.55 8.45 -0.39
N GLU A 181 7.11 9.59 0.11
CA GLU A 181 7.89 10.42 1.02
C GLU A 181 7.17 10.51 2.36
N SER A 182 7.89 10.35 3.47
CA SER A 182 7.26 10.30 4.79
C SER A 182 6.51 11.59 5.18
N PRO A 183 6.96 12.80 4.78
CA PRO A 183 6.14 14.01 4.93
C PRO A 183 4.83 13.96 4.15
N LEU A 184 4.84 13.42 2.92
CA LEU A 184 3.63 13.24 2.12
C LEU A 184 2.66 12.24 2.77
N VAL A 185 3.17 11.14 3.33
CA VAL A 185 2.34 10.19 4.09
C VAL A 185 1.65 10.88 5.27
N ALA A 186 2.37 11.73 6.01
CA ALA A 186 1.78 12.51 7.11
C ALA A 186 0.72 13.50 6.62
N GLU A 187 0.94 14.15 5.47
CA GLU A 187 -0.04 15.05 4.85
C GLU A 187 -1.32 14.31 4.46
N LEU A 188 -1.20 13.18 3.75
CA LEU A 188 -2.32 12.34 3.36
C LEU A 188 -3.11 11.85 4.59
N ALA A 189 -2.40 11.41 5.63
CA ALA A 189 -3.00 10.99 6.88
C ALA A 189 -3.73 12.13 7.60
N SER A 190 -3.18 13.34 7.55
CA SER A 190 -3.82 14.55 8.07
C SER A 190 -5.16 14.82 7.38
N GLN A 191 -5.17 14.75 6.05
CA GLN A 191 -6.38 14.99 5.26
C GLN A 191 -7.45 13.93 5.55
N GLU A 192 -7.04 12.66 5.67
CA GLU A 192 -7.98 11.56 5.94
C GLU A 192 -8.58 11.55 7.34
N THR A 193 -7.84 12.02 8.32
CA THR A 193 -8.26 11.95 9.72
C THR A 193 -8.83 13.28 10.24
N GLY A 194 -8.60 14.38 9.51
CA GLY A 194 -8.94 15.73 9.96
C GLY A 194 -8.11 16.19 11.17
N LYS A 195 -7.02 15.51 11.49
CA LYS A 195 -6.12 15.85 12.60
C LYS A 195 -4.74 16.23 12.08
N PRO A 196 -3.99 17.10 12.79
CA PRO A 196 -2.60 17.38 12.44
C PRO A 196 -1.72 16.14 12.56
N TRP A 197 -1.12 15.70 11.45
CA TRP A 197 -0.05 14.73 11.43
C TRP A 197 1.25 15.42 11.07
N ILE A 198 2.28 15.20 11.83
CA ILE A 198 3.62 15.74 11.58
C ILE A 198 4.60 14.58 11.39
N TYR A 199 5.42 14.67 10.36
CA TYR A 199 6.53 13.74 10.21
C TYR A 199 7.71 14.19 11.05
N LYS A 200 8.24 13.28 11.84
CA LYS A 200 9.51 13.45 12.55
C LYS A 200 10.18 12.10 12.68
N SER A 201 11.35 11.96 12.08
CA SER A 201 12.16 10.74 12.24
C SER A 201 12.56 10.60 13.71
N ASP A 202 12.00 9.58 14.35
CA ASP A 202 12.19 9.28 15.77
C ASP A 202 12.28 7.76 15.93
N SER A 203 13.28 7.27 16.64
CA SER A 203 13.49 5.84 16.82
C SER A 203 12.32 5.21 17.57
N LEU A 204 11.96 3.98 17.21
CA LEU A 204 10.96 3.22 17.95
C LEU A 204 11.50 2.86 19.34
N PRO A 205 10.89 3.35 20.43
CA PRO A 205 11.36 3.05 21.77
C PRO A 205 11.06 1.58 22.14
N ALA A 206 11.86 1.01 23.03
CA ALA A 206 11.64 -0.35 23.51
C ALA A 206 10.27 -0.53 24.20
N ALA A 207 9.87 0.48 24.99
CA ALA A 207 8.55 0.52 25.66
C ALA A 207 7.53 1.17 24.73
N HIS A 208 6.96 0.43 23.79
CA HIS A 208 5.87 0.88 22.91
C HIS A 208 4.67 -0.07 23.01
N GLN A 209 3.51 0.44 22.62
CA GLN A 209 2.28 -0.35 22.47
C GLN A 209 2.09 -0.77 21.02
N GLN A 210 1.30 -1.82 20.82
CA GLN A 210 0.98 -2.35 19.50
C GLN A 210 -0.52 -2.28 19.27
N TRP A 211 -0.92 -1.91 18.08
CA TRP A 211 -2.32 -1.95 17.65
C TRP A 211 -2.46 -2.89 16.46
N ARG A 212 -3.39 -3.83 16.60
CA ARG A 212 -3.80 -4.73 15.54
C ARG A 212 -5.11 -4.22 14.96
N GLY A 213 -5.11 -3.95 13.66
CA GLY A 213 -6.25 -3.30 13.01
C GLY A 213 -7.22 -4.28 12.39
N ALA A 214 -6.82 -4.95 11.35
CA ALA A 214 -7.70 -5.72 10.50
C ALA A 214 -7.52 -7.23 10.66
N PRO A 215 -8.60 -8.02 10.64
CA PRO A 215 -8.48 -9.46 10.47
C PRO A 215 -7.92 -9.80 9.08
N LEU A 216 -7.15 -10.88 8.97
CA LEU A 216 -6.62 -11.40 7.71
C LEU A 216 -7.69 -12.11 6.88
N ALA A 217 -8.74 -12.59 7.53
CA ALA A 217 -9.92 -13.18 6.92
C ALA A 217 -11.19 -12.62 7.58
N PRO A 218 -12.27 -12.42 6.81
CA PRO A 218 -13.56 -12.02 7.36
C PRO A 218 -14.20 -13.09 8.21
#